data_2c305e6c09cbbce739320e2fb33aac1a
#
_entry.id   2c305e6c09cbbce739320e2fb33aac1a
#
_cell.length_a   1.000
_cell.length_b   1.000
_cell.length_c   1.000
_cell.angle_alpha   90.00
_cell.angle_beta   90.00
_cell.angle_gamma   90.00
#
_symmetry.space_group_name_H-M   'P 1'
#
loop_
_entity.id
_entity.type
_entity.pdbx_description
1 polymer ?
#
loop_
_entity_poly.entity_id
_entity_poly.type
_entity_poly.pdbx_seq_one_letter_code
_entity_poly.pdbx_strand_id
1 'polypeptide(L)'
;MKPLATIQVDIDSFWVLLRFYGYQSNIDKFNTIYEIAIPRIRQIFKKYNVKATFFVIGKDLEIETNRKIITELINDGHEIANHTMTHAYGFSQLSKKEKEREIRECEELIYNVTGSYPVGFKAPGWDIDSYTIDILEKRGYKYDSSVFPSYFQILYKVISRILNSNIKDSFIDKCLNFLAPLDLYYPHKDKIWKHGPKRKIVEIPLTVTPYLRLPFYANFHLLMGQKSFDLCYQLLKGKFINYSFHAIELVDLKKDKLDQRLSKHPNINLPLNKKISFYEHVINKISKDYELFSSHVLVDNFLS
;
A
#
# COMPACT_ATOMS: atom_id res chain seq x y z
N MET A 1 24.60 -0.61 13.49
CA MET A 1 23.31 -1.22 13.15
C MET A 1 22.91 -0.81 11.73
N LYS A 2 22.28 -1.68 10.97
CA LYS A 2 21.67 -1.31 9.69
C LYS A 2 20.47 -0.40 9.94
N PRO A 3 20.16 0.55 9.04
CA PRO A 3 18.92 1.31 9.12
C PRO A 3 17.72 0.38 8.90
N LEU A 4 16.53 0.83 9.35
CA LEU A 4 15.30 0.04 9.30
C LEU A 4 14.56 0.26 7.99
N ALA A 5 13.92 -0.80 7.46
CA ALA A 5 13.02 -0.70 6.34
C ALA A 5 11.82 -1.65 6.48
N THR A 6 10.73 -1.29 5.81
CA THR A 6 9.57 -2.17 5.58
C THR A 6 9.20 -2.19 4.11
N ILE A 7 8.66 -3.32 3.67
CA ILE A 7 8.12 -3.48 2.32
C ILE A 7 6.62 -3.73 2.44
N GLN A 8 5.86 -2.94 1.70
CA GLN A 8 4.41 -2.97 1.70
C GLN A 8 3.87 -3.30 0.31
N VAL A 9 2.89 -4.19 0.24
CA VAL A 9 2.24 -4.62 -0.99
C VAL A 9 0.75 -4.34 -0.90
N ASP A 10 0.24 -3.48 -1.78
CA ASP A 10 -1.19 -3.24 -1.91
C ASP A 10 -1.74 -4.23 -2.94
N ILE A 11 -2.71 -5.07 -2.53
CA ILE A 11 -3.33 -6.06 -3.43
C ILE A 11 -4.60 -5.45 -4.01
N ASP A 12 -4.39 -4.52 -4.95
CA ASP A 12 -5.50 -3.90 -5.68
C ASP A 12 -5.97 -4.83 -6.80
N SER A 13 -7.15 -5.42 -6.63
CA SER A 13 -7.72 -6.36 -7.59
C SER A 13 -8.11 -5.71 -8.92
N PHE A 14 -8.17 -6.52 -10.00
CA PHE A 14 -8.51 -6.02 -11.33
C PHE A 14 -9.85 -5.31 -11.37
N TRP A 15 -10.87 -5.79 -10.65
CA TRP A 15 -12.19 -5.16 -10.59
C TRP A 15 -12.12 -3.75 -9.98
N VAL A 16 -11.25 -3.53 -8.98
CA VAL A 16 -11.02 -2.21 -8.38
C VAL A 16 -10.38 -1.28 -9.40
N LEU A 17 -9.33 -1.75 -10.09
CA LEU A 17 -8.63 -0.96 -11.08
C LEU A 17 -9.52 -0.60 -12.27
N LEU A 18 -10.33 -1.54 -12.76
CA LEU A 18 -11.31 -1.26 -13.81
C LEU A 18 -12.31 -0.19 -13.37
N ARG A 19 -12.80 -0.28 -12.12
CA ARG A 19 -13.69 0.74 -11.55
C ARG A 19 -13.00 2.11 -11.43
N PHE A 20 -11.71 2.15 -11.09
CA PHE A 20 -10.92 3.39 -11.09
C PHE A 20 -10.92 4.08 -12.46
N TYR A 21 -10.83 3.29 -13.55
CA TYR A 21 -10.91 3.81 -14.92
C TYR A 21 -12.34 4.06 -15.43
N GLY A 22 -13.34 4.03 -14.56
CA GLY A 22 -14.74 4.33 -14.90
C GLY A 22 -15.50 3.16 -15.55
N TYR A 23 -14.95 1.96 -15.55
CA TYR A 23 -15.64 0.77 -16.06
C TYR A 23 -16.49 0.11 -14.99
N GLN A 24 -17.67 -0.40 -15.39
CA GLN A 24 -18.39 -1.33 -14.53
C GLN A 24 -17.62 -2.65 -14.46
N SER A 25 -17.38 -3.11 -13.26
CA SER A 25 -16.67 -4.36 -13.02
C SER A 25 -17.19 -5.03 -11.75
N ASN A 26 -17.31 -6.33 -11.81
CA ASN A 26 -17.62 -7.19 -10.67
C ASN A 26 -16.34 -7.82 -10.13
N ILE A 27 -16.44 -8.47 -8.97
CA ILE A 27 -15.33 -9.23 -8.38
C ILE A 27 -14.87 -10.29 -9.38
N ASP A 28 -13.56 -10.37 -9.58
CA ASP A 28 -12.93 -11.41 -10.40
C ASP A 28 -13.01 -12.73 -9.66
N LYS A 29 -13.67 -13.72 -10.26
CA LYS A 29 -13.76 -15.08 -9.71
C LYS A 29 -12.66 -16.02 -10.22
N PHE A 30 -12.05 -15.67 -11.34
CA PHE A 30 -11.01 -16.45 -12.00
C PHE A 30 -9.86 -15.56 -12.45
N ASN A 31 -8.66 -16.11 -12.51
CA ASN A 31 -7.44 -15.36 -12.87
C ASN A 31 -7.30 -14.09 -12.03
N THR A 32 -7.52 -14.21 -10.73
CA THR A 32 -7.42 -13.08 -9.83
C THR A 32 -5.98 -12.58 -9.72
N ILE A 33 -5.80 -11.35 -9.28
CA ILE A 33 -4.45 -10.83 -9.01
C ILE A 33 -3.72 -11.70 -7.98
N TYR A 34 -4.45 -12.33 -7.06
CA TYR A 34 -3.92 -13.27 -6.08
C TYR A 34 -3.27 -14.48 -6.75
N GLU A 35 -3.95 -15.08 -7.74
CA GLU A 35 -3.46 -16.27 -8.44
C GLU A 35 -2.29 -15.96 -9.38
N ILE A 36 -2.20 -14.74 -9.91
CA ILE A 36 -1.21 -14.37 -10.93
C ILE A 36 0.00 -13.67 -10.32
N ALA A 37 -0.21 -12.61 -9.56
CA ALA A 37 0.87 -11.74 -9.07
C ALA A 37 1.50 -12.25 -7.78
N ILE A 38 0.69 -12.71 -6.82
CA ILE A 38 1.20 -13.09 -5.50
C ILE A 38 2.23 -14.24 -5.56
N PRO A 39 2.07 -15.30 -6.38
CA PRO A 39 3.12 -16.32 -6.50
C PRO A 39 4.46 -15.76 -6.97
N ARG A 40 4.46 -14.77 -7.87
CA ARG A 40 5.68 -14.09 -8.35
C ARG A 40 6.33 -13.26 -7.26
N ILE A 41 5.52 -12.53 -6.49
CA ILE A 41 5.97 -11.74 -5.34
C ILE A 41 6.60 -12.66 -4.28
N ARG A 42 5.91 -13.74 -3.93
CA ARG A 42 6.41 -14.74 -2.96
C ARG A 42 7.74 -15.33 -3.38
N GLN A 43 7.91 -15.64 -4.68
CA GLN A 43 9.18 -16.17 -5.21
C GLN A 43 10.33 -15.17 -5.02
N ILE A 44 10.10 -13.88 -5.30
CA ILE A 44 11.09 -12.83 -5.08
C ILE A 44 11.39 -12.70 -3.58
N PHE A 45 10.36 -12.61 -2.74
CA PHE A 45 10.55 -12.43 -1.30
C PHE A 45 11.26 -13.62 -0.64
N LYS A 46 10.92 -14.84 -1.05
CA LYS A 46 11.60 -16.05 -0.58
C LYS A 46 13.08 -16.05 -0.95
N LYS A 47 13.43 -15.64 -2.17
CA LYS A 47 14.82 -15.56 -2.66
C LYS A 47 15.69 -14.64 -1.81
N TYR A 48 15.13 -13.56 -1.28
CA TYR A 48 15.85 -12.55 -0.48
C TYR A 48 15.50 -12.58 1.02
N ASN A 49 14.77 -13.60 1.47
CA ASN A 49 14.33 -13.76 2.86
C ASN A 49 13.60 -12.53 3.42
N VAL A 50 12.69 -11.95 2.64
CA VAL A 50 11.92 -10.75 3.01
C VAL A 50 10.62 -11.16 3.68
N LYS A 51 10.30 -10.50 4.78
CA LYS A 51 8.96 -10.50 5.41
C LYS A 51 8.35 -9.13 5.17
N ALA A 52 7.19 -9.11 4.52
CA ALA A 52 6.51 -7.91 4.07
C ALA A 52 5.10 -7.81 4.67
N THR A 53 4.47 -6.65 4.51
CA THR A 53 3.07 -6.43 4.86
C THR A 53 2.23 -6.37 3.59
N PHE A 54 1.14 -7.14 3.56
CA PHE A 54 0.17 -7.15 2.46
C PHE A 54 -1.13 -6.50 2.91
N PHE A 55 -1.51 -5.42 2.25
CA PHE A 55 -2.79 -4.75 2.45
C PHE A 55 -3.84 -5.38 1.55
N VAL A 56 -4.87 -5.97 2.15
CA VAL A 56 -5.89 -6.75 1.45
C VAL A 56 -7.26 -6.08 1.48
N ILE A 57 -7.99 -6.18 0.39
CA ILE A 57 -9.35 -5.71 0.27
C ILE A 57 -10.29 -6.79 0.79
N GLY A 58 -11.16 -6.46 1.76
CA GLY A 58 -12.03 -7.43 2.40
C GLY A 58 -12.89 -8.22 1.41
N LYS A 59 -13.45 -7.53 0.41
CA LYS A 59 -14.29 -8.16 -0.61
C LYS A 59 -13.59 -9.25 -1.41
N ASP A 60 -12.30 -9.18 -1.61
CA ASP A 60 -11.52 -10.22 -2.29
C ASP A 60 -11.43 -11.50 -1.46
N LEU A 61 -11.58 -11.41 -0.14
CA LEU A 61 -11.56 -12.55 0.77
C LEU A 61 -12.90 -13.34 0.77
N GLU A 62 -13.93 -12.88 0.05
CA GLU A 62 -15.12 -13.68 -0.23
C GLU A 62 -14.80 -14.85 -1.19
N ILE A 63 -13.68 -14.78 -1.93
CA ILE A 63 -13.23 -15.80 -2.88
C ILE A 63 -12.33 -16.82 -2.16
N GLU A 64 -12.70 -18.11 -2.24
CA GLU A 64 -12.01 -19.18 -1.53
C GLU A 64 -10.53 -19.33 -1.97
N THR A 65 -10.24 -19.23 -3.27
CA THR A 65 -8.87 -19.32 -3.78
C THR A 65 -7.99 -18.20 -3.24
N ASN A 66 -8.52 -16.98 -3.10
CA ASN A 66 -7.80 -15.87 -2.51
C ASN A 66 -7.50 -16.12 -1.02
N ARG A 67 -8.45 -16.66 -0.25
CA ARG A 67 -8.20 -17.03 1.17
C ARG A 67 -7.07 -18.05 1.31
N LYS A 68 -7.02 -19.05 0.43
CA LYS A 68 -5.91 -20.03 0.42
C LYS A 68 -4.57 -19.35 0.22
N ILE A 69 -4.49 -18.41 -0.73
CA ILE A 69 -3.26 -17.64 -1.00
C ILE A 69 -2.87 -16.75 0.18
N ILE A 70 -3.83 -16.12 0.86
CA ILE A 70 -3.57 -15.38 2.10
C ILE A 70 -2.99 -16.30 3.18
N THR A 71 -3.55 -17.50 3.35
CA THR A 71 -3.01 -18.49 4.30
C THR A 71 -1.55 -18.85 3.96
N GLU A 72 -1.23 -18.99 2.69
CA GLU A 72 0.15 -19.23 2.24
C GLU A 72 1.08 -18.05 2.56
N LEU A 73 0.62 -16.81 2.41
CA LEU A 73 1.40 -15.62 2.80
C LEU A 73 1.69 -15.59 4.31
N ILE A 74 0.71 -15.97 5.14
CA ILE A 74 0.89 -16.07 6.59
C ILE A 74 1.92 -17.15 6.94
N ASN A 75 1.81 -18.33 6.31
CA ASN A 75 2.75 -19.44 6.51
C ASN A 75 4.18 -19.06 6.07
N ASP A 76 4.32 -18.19 5.09
CA ASP A 76 5.61 -17.61 4.70
C ASP A 76 6.11 -16.54 5.69
N GLY A 77 5.31 -16.17 6.72
CA GLY A 77 5.64 -15.21 7.76
C GLY A 77 5.42 -13.74 7.37
N HIS A 78 4.55 -13.49 6.38
CA HIS A 78 4.13 -12.14 6.02
C HIS A 78 2.99 -11.64 6.91
N GLU A 79 2.87 -10.33 7.03
CA GLU A 79 1.76 -9.67 7.71
C GLU A 79 0.61 -9.41 6.73
N ILE A 80 -0.64 -9.61 7.22
CA ILE A 80 -1.85 -9.22 6.51
C ILE A 80 -2.49 -8.03 7.22
N ALA A 81 -2.71 -6.94 6.48
CA ALA A 81 -3.24 -5.69 6.98
C ALA A 81 -4.50 -5.25 6.19
N ASN A 82 -5.27 -4.36 6.78
CA ASN A 82 -6.58 -3.94 6.27
C ASN A 82 -6.44 -2.84 5.20
N HIS A 83 -7.08 -3.07 4.02
CA HIS A 83 -7.18 -2.09 2.93
C HIS A 83 -8.62 -1.73 2.59
N THR A 84 -9.49 -1.68 3.61
CA THR A 84 -10.94 -1.48 3.55
C THR A 84 -11.73 -2.63 2.90
N MET A 85 -13.04 -2.65 3.12
CA MET A 85 -13.91 -3.71 2.59
C MET A 85 -14.03 -3.66 1.07
N THR A 86 -14.21 -2.48 0.50
CA THR A 86 -14.55 -2.32 -0.93
C THR A 86 -13.57 -1.45 -1.71
N HIS A 87 -12.44 -1.06 -1.11
CA HIS A 87 -11.50 -0.10 -1.70
C HIS A 87 -12.24 1.17 -2.19
N ALA A 88 -12.99 1.80 -1.28
CA ALA A 88 -13.83 2.95 -1.63
C ALA A 88 -12.97 4.17 -1.99
N TYR A 89 -13.09 4.65 -3.22
CA TYR A 89 -12.45 5.90 -3.64
C TYR A 89 -13.08 7.09 -2.94
N GLY A 90 -12.25 8.07 -2.54
CA GLY A 90 -12.72 9.19 -1.73
C GLY A 90 -13.05 8.76 -0.30
N PHE A 91 -12.30 7.81 0.24
CA PHE A 91 -12.56 7.19 1.55
C PHE A 91 -12.74 8.22 2.67
N SER A 92 -11.94 9.27 2.70
CA SER A 92 -12.07 10.34 3.71
C SER A 92 -13.39 11.14 3.63
N GLN A 93 -14.11 11.07 2.51
CA GLN A 93 -15.40 11.74 2.31
C GLN A 93 -16.60 10.87 2.66
N LEU A 94 -16.38 9.60 2.95
CA LEU A 94 -17.44 8.72 3.43
C LEU A 94 -17.98 9.23 4.76
N SER A 95 -19.25 8.95 5.03
CA SER A 95 -19.84 9.19 6.35
C SER A 95 -19.10 8.39 7.43
N LYS A 96 -19.17 8.84 8.67
CA LYS A 96 -18.58 8.13 9.82
C LYS A 96 -18.99 6.65 9.87
N LYS A 97 -20.28 6.38 9.66
CA LYS A 97 -20.86 5.03 9.67
C LYS A 97 -20.29 4.17 8.53
N GLU A 98 -20.11 4.74 7.35
CA GLU A 98 -19.53 4.01 6.21
C GLU A 98 -18.06 3.68 6.45
N LYS A 99 -17.24 4.64 6.98
CA LYS A 99 -15.85 4.37 7.34
C LYS A 99 -15.73 3.24 8.35
N GLU A 100 -16.52 3.29 9.42
CA GLU A 100 -16.56 2.23 10.44
C GLU A 100 -16.92 0.88 9.84
N ARG A 101 -17.91 0.86 8.93
CA ARG A 101 -18.32 -0.37 8.23
C ARG A 101 -17.19 -0.90 7.33
N GLU A 102 -16.57 -0.07 6.50
CA GLU A 102 -15.49 -0.45 5.60
C GLU A 102 -14.28 -1.06 6.35
N ILE A 103 -13.94 -0.50 7.51
CA ILE A 103 -12.86 -1.01 8.35
C ILE A 103 -13.26 -2.31 9.02
N ARG A 104 -14.41 -2.34 9.69
CA ARG A 104 -14.89 -3.47 10.49
C ARG A 104 -15.13 -4.71 9.63
N GLU A 105 -15.87 -4.58 8.52
CA GLU A 105 -16.20 -5.74 7.68
C GLU A 105 -14.95 -6.37 7.07
N CYS A 106 -13.95 -5.54 6.69
CA CYS A 106 -12.66 -6.06 6.21
C CYS A 106 -11.89 -6.78 7.33
N GLU A 107 -11.81 -6.21 8.53
CA GLU A 107 -11.07 -6.84 9.64
C GLU A 107 -11.72 -8.17 10.08
N GLU A 108 -13.05 -8.28 10.03
CA GLU A 108 -13.77 -9.53 10.32
C GLU A 108 -13.43 -10.63 9.31
N LEU A 109 -13.36 -10.28 8.02
CA LEU A 109 -12.94 -11.22 6.98
C LEU A 109 -11.46 -11.61 7.11
N ILE A 110 -10.58 -10.67 7.45
CA ILE A 110 -9.17 -10.98 7.74
C ILE A 110 -9.09 -11.94 8.93
N TYR A 111 -9.80 -11.65 10.03
CA TYR A 111 -9.83 -12.52 11.21
C TYR A 111 -10.29 -13.94 10.87
N ASN A 112 -11.33 -14.08 10.05
CA ASN A 112 -11.85 -15.40 9.64
C ASN A 112 -10.85 -16.24 8.84
N VAL A 113 -9.90 -15.59 8.15
CA VAL A 113 -8.87 -16.27 7.35
C VAL A 113 -7.59 -16.49 8.17
N THR A 114 -7.22 -15.54 9.02
CA THR A 114 -5.91 -15.52 9.69
C THR A 114 -5.96 -15.97 11.14
N GLY A 115 -7.13 -15.99 11.77
CA GLY A 115 -7.32 -16.20 13.21
C GLY A 115 -6.91 -15.01 14.09
N SER A 116 -6.51 -13.88 13.50
CA SER A 116 -6.07 -12.68 14.23
C SER A 116 -6.62 -11.40 13.60
N TYR A 117 -6.98 -10.43 14.42
CA TYR A 117 -7.36 -9.11 13.91
C TYR A 117 -6.15 -8.37 13.33
N PRO A 118 -6.32 -7.66 12.20
CA PRO A 118 -5.23 -6.86 11.64
C PRO A 118 -4.90 -5.70 12.57
N VAL A 119 -3.63 -5.39 12.70
CA VAL A 119 -3.12 -4.26 13.50
C VAL A 119 -2.66 -3.09 12.63
N GLY A 120 -2.65 -3.26 11.32
CA GLY A 120 -2.25 -2.26 10.34
C GLY A 120 -3.39 -1.90 9.37
N PHE A 121 -3.37 -0.64 8.95
CA PHE A 121 -4.33 -0.09 8.01
C PHE A 121 -3.64 0.75 6.93
N LYS A 122 -4.21 0.74 5.73
CA LYS A 122 -3.90 1.70 4.67
C LYS A 122 -5.18 2.10 3.94
N ALA A 123 -5.41 3.40 3.83
CA ALA A 123 -6.57 3.92 3.09
C ALA A 123 -6.34 3.86 1.57
N PRO A 124 -7.36 3.51 0.78
CA PRO A 124 -7.31 3.58 -0.68
C PRO A 124 -6.86 4.95 -1.18
N GLY A 125 -5.90 4.97 -2.12
CA GLY A 125 -5.38 6.21 -2.72
C GLY A 125 -4.76 7.19 -1.71
N TRP A 126 -4.28 6.69 -0.57
CA TRP A 126 -3.74 7.51 0.54
C TRP A 126 -4.73 8.58 1.02
N ASP A 127 -6.02 8.23 0.99
CA ASP A 127 -7.12 9.15 1.27
C ASP A 127 -7.66 8.99 2.69
N ILE A 128 -6.94 9.53 3.67
CA ILE A 128 -7.22 9.41 5.10
C ILE A 128 -7.54 10.76 5.75
N ASP A 129 -8.26 10.71 6.86
CA ASP A 129 -8.56 11.86 7.72
C ASP A 129 -8.37 11.53 9.21
N SER A 130 -8.42 12.56 10.04
CA SER A 130 -8.23 12.43 11.49
C SER A 130 -9.28 11.54 12.16
N TYR A 131 -10.53 11.61 11.69
CA TYR A 131 -11.59 10.75 12.23
C TYR A 131 -11.33 9.27 11.99
N THR A 132 -10.79 8.92 10.82
CA THR A 132 -10.37 7.55 10.52
C THR A 132 -9.29 7.07 11.47
N ILE A 133 -8.28 7.89 11.76
CA ILE A 133 -7.23 7.57 12.75
C ILE A 133 -7.84 7.29 14.13
N ASP A 134 -8.83 8.08 14.55
CA ASP A 134 -9.52 7.87 15.84
C ASP A 134 -10.33 6.56 15.87
N ILE A 135 -10.96 6.16 14.74
CA ILE A 135 -11.62 4.84 14.61
C ILE A 135 -10.59 3.73 14.76
N LEU A 136 -9.49 3.80 14.00
CA LEU A 136 -8.44 2.80 14.01
C LEU A 136 -7.86 2.61 15.42
N GLU A 137 -7.53 3.70 16.10
CA GLU A 137 -7.00 3.64 17.46
C GLU A 137 -7.99 3.01 18.45
N LYS A 138 -9.28 3.36 18.38
CA LYS A 138 -10.35 2.75 19.20
C LYS A 138 -10.52 1.26 18.94
N ARG A 139 -10.29 0.80 17.71
CA ARG A 139 -10.36 -0.60 17.31
C ARG A 139 -9.09 -1.40 17.59
N GLY A 140 -8.04 -0.77 18.14
CA GLY A 140 -6.81 -1.44 18.53
C GLY A 140 -5.78 -1.57 17.41
N TYR A 141 -5.93 -0.83 16.31
CA TYR A 141 -4.88 -0.75 15.30
C TYR A 141 -3.65 -0.06 15.88
N LYS A 142 -2.47 -0.58 15.54
CA LYS A 142 -1.18 -0.07 15.99
C LYS A 142 -0.59 0.97 15.03
N TYR A 143 -0.94 0.86 13.73
CA TYR A 143 -0.44 1.80 12.73
C TYR A 143 -1.41 2.04 11.58
N ASP A 144 -1.25 3.21 11.00
CA ASP A 144 -1.72 3.59 9.66
C ASP A 144 -0.53 3.80 8.73
N SER A 145 -0.71 3.59 7.43
CA SER A 145 0.30 3.86 6.41
C SER A 145 -0.33 4.55 5.19
N SER A 146 -1.06 5.63 5.46
CA SER A 146 -1.83 6.35 4.43
C SER A 146 -1.28 7.75 4.13
N VAL A 147 -0.24 8.21 4.83
CA VAL A 147 0.33 9.53 4.55
C VAL A 147 1.42 9.43 3.49
N PHE A 148 1.23 10.17 2.39
CA PHE A 148 2.21 10.30 1.31
C PHE A 148 2.80 11.71 1.31
N PRO A 149 4.00 11.93 1.90
CA PRO A 149 4.57 13.25 2.12
C PRO A 149 5.26 13.81 0.86
N SER A 150 4.57 13.81 -0.30
CA SER A 150 5.11 14.26 -1.58
C SER A 150 4.22 15.29 -2.25
N TYR A 151 4.82 16.26 -2.93
CA TYR A 151 4.10 17.19 -3.82
C TYR A 151 3.40 16.46 -4.98
N PHE A 152 3.91 15.30 -5.38
CA PHE A 152 3.31 14.46 -6.40
C PHE A 152 1.92 13.93 -6.03
N GLN A 153 1.56 13.89 -4.74
CA GLN A 153 0.21 13.56 -4.32
C GLN A 153 -0.83 14.54 -4.89
N ILE A 154 -0.48 15.81 -5.00
CA ILE A 154 -1.37 16.82 -5.60
C ILE A 154 -1.58 16.51 -7.07
N LEU A 155 -0.51 16.23 -7.81
CA LEU A 155 -0.57 15.85 -9.22
C LEU A 155 -1.38 14.57 -9.43
N TYR A 156 -1.14 13.54 -8.62
CA TYR A 156 -1.89 12.29 -8.65
C TYR A 156 -3.41 12.53 -8.47
N LYS A 157 -3.81 13.38 -7.53
CA LYS A 157 -5.23 13.72 -7.30
C LYS A 157 -5.86 14.48 -8.48
N VAL A 158 -5.11 15.38 -9.09
CA VAL A 158 -5.59 16.08 -10.31
C VAL A 158 -5.82 15.08 -11.43
N ILE A 159 -4.87 14.19 -11.69
CA ILE A 159 -4.98 13.16 -12.73
C ILE A 159 -6.13 12.19 -12.44
N SER A 160 -6.26 11.71 -11.19
CA SER A 160 -7.34 10.79 -10.83
C SER A 160 -8.74 11.41 -11.00
N ARG A 161 -8.89 12.71 -10.75
CA ARG A 161 -10.15 13.44 -11.04
C ARG A 161 -10.45 13.55 -12.53
N ILE A 162 -9.43 13.76 -13.35
CA ILE A 162 -9.59 13.80 -14.82
C ILE A 162 -10.02 12.42 -15.33
N LEU A 163 -9.42 11.36 -14.80
CA LEU A 163 -9.73 9.98 -15.19
C LEU A 163 -11.08 9.48 -14.66
N ASN A 164 -11.51 10.00 -13.51
CA ASN A 164 -12.76 9.62 -12.86
C ASN A 164 -13.37 10.81 -12.13
N SER A 165 -14.33 11.48 -12.78
CA SER A 165 -15.03 12.67 -12.26
C SER A 165 -15.88 12.41 -11.00
N ASN A 166 -16.14 11.13 -10.66
CA ASN A 166 -16.90 10.76 -9.47
C ASN A 166 -16.07 10.79 -8.18
N ILE A 167 -14.74 10.95 -8.28
CA ILE A 167 -13.88 11.05 -7.10
C ILE A 167 -14.05 12.44 -6.48
N LYS A 168 -14.72 12.48 -5.32
CA LYS A 168 -14.85 13.69 -4.50
C LYS A 168 -13.79 13.63 -3.41
N ASP A 169 -12.81 14.52 -3.46
CA ASP A 169 -11.76 14.64 -2.44
C ASP A 169 -11.85 15.97 -1.70
N SER A 170 -11.55 15.98 -0.39
CA SER A 170 -11.23 17.22 0.31
C SER A 170 -9.83 17.68 -0.11
N PHE A 171 -9.75 18.73 -0.94
CA PHE A 171 -8.50 19.13 -1.58
C PHE A 171 -7.50 19.78 -0.60
N ILE A 172 -7.99 20.64 0.32
CA ILE A 172 -7.13 21.57 1.08
C ILE A 172 -6.32 20.87 2.18
N ASP A 173 -6.94 20.05 3.02
CA ASP A 173 -6.25 19.42 4.15
C ASP A 173 -5.21 18.38 3.71
N LYS A 174 -5.46 17.73 2.57
CA LYS A 174 -4.57 16.70 2.01
C LYS A 174 -3.38 17.28 1.25
N CYS A 175 -3.50 18.52 0.77
CA CYS A 175 -2.35 19.21 0.20
C CYS A 175 -1.23 19.42 1.22
N LEU A 176 -1.56 19.45 2.53
CA LEU A 176 -0.58 19.64 3.59
C LEU A 176 0.17 18.37 4.00
N ASN A 177 -0.24 17.20 3.53
CA ASN A 177 0.46 15.93 3.80
C ASN A 177 1.92 15.95 3.31
N PHE A 178 2.26 16.80 2.31
CA PHE A 178 3.66 16.97 1.92
C PHE A 178 4.55 17.53 3.03
N LEU A 179 3.98 18.13 4.09
CA LEU A 179 4.71 18.60 5.26
C LEU A 179 4.95 17.53 6.32
N ALA A 180 4.37 16.33 6.15
CA ALA A 180 4.46 15.28 7.16
C ALA A 180 5.91 14.86 7.42
N PRO A 181 6.21 14.35 8.64
CA PRO A 181 7.48 13.72 8.96
C PRO A 181 7.83 12.61 7.96
N LEU A 182 9.12 12.34 7.78
CA LEU A 182 9.62 11.30 6.86
C LEU A 182 9.93 9.97 7.56
N ASP A 183 9.94 9.97 8.89
CA ASP A 183 10.10 8.81 9.74
C ASP A 183 8.77 8.49 10.44
N LEU A 184 8.70 7.36 11.16
CA LEU A 184 7.53 7.00 11.97
C LEU A 184 7.20 8.12 12.96
N TYR A 185 5.91 8.39 13.13
CA TYR A 185 5.49 9.44 14.07
C TYR A 185 4.09 9.18 14.63
N TYR A 186 3.77 9.83 15.76
CA TYR A 186 2.42 9.87 16.30
C TYR A 186 1.62 10.95 15.57
N PRO A 187 0.55 10.61 14.81
CA PRO A 187 -0.23 11.62 14.10
C PRO A 187 -0.97 12.54 15.06
N HIS A 188 -0.93 13.84 14.80
CA HIS A 188 -1.67 14.83 15.59
C HIS A 188 -3.19 14.61 15.42
N LYS A 189 -3.96 14.83 16.49
CA LYS A 189 -5.39 14.53 16.52
C LYS A 189 -6.19 15.16 15.35
N ASP A 190 -5.92 16.43 15.04
CA ASP A 190 -6.68 17.17 14.03
C ASP A 190 -5.90 17.35 12.70
N LYS A 191 -4.58 17.24 12.74
CA LYS A 191 -3.67 17.49 11.61
C LYS A 191 -2.74 16.32 11.46
N ILE A 192 -3.25 15.22 10.88
CA ILE A 192 -2.55 13.94 10.80
C ILE A 192 -1.14 14.04 10.18
N TRP A 193 -0.90 15.05 9.36
CA TRP A 193 0.39 15.38 8.77
C TRP A 193 1.39 16.05 9.72
N LYS A 194 1.01 16.30 10.99
CA LYS A 194 1.91 16.81 12.04
C LYS A 194 2.20 15.74 13.07
N HIS A 195 3.42 15.78 13.60
CA HIS A 195 3.76 15.03 14.80
C HIS A 195 2.91 15.55 15.98
N GLY A 196 2.23 14.63 16.64
CA GLY A 196 1.40 14.88 17.83
C GLY A 196 2.02 14.30 19.11
N PRO A 197 1.32 14.42 20.24
CA PRO A 197 1.68 13.72 21.47
C PRO A 197 1.59 12.20 21.27
N LYS A 198 2.28 11.43 22.14
CA LYS A 198 2.24 9.95 22.13
C LYS A 198 0.80 9.46 22.19
N ARG A 199 0.46 8.53 21.29
CA ARG A 199 -0.83 7.84 21.23
C ARG A 199 -0.62 6.35 20.86
N LYS A 200 -1.69 5.55 20.84
CA LYS A 200 -1.57 4.11 20.61
C LYS A 200 -1.36 3.74 19.14
N ILE A 201 -1.59 4.67 18.22
CA ILE A 201 -1.43 4.47 16.78
C ILE A 201 -0.26 5.29 16.23
N VAL A 202 0.51 4.71 15.33
CA VAL A 202 1.68 5.31 14.68
C VAL A 202 1.39 5.45 13.18
N GLU A 203 1.84 6.53 12.59
CA GLU A 203 1.87 6.67 11.13
C GLU A 203 3.21 6.16 10.58
N ILE A 204 3.13 5.30 9.57
CA ILE A 204 4.28 4.87 8.74
C ILE A 204 4.16 5.56 7.39
N PRO A 205 4.75 6.73 7.19
CA PRO A 205 4.60 7.47 5.96
C PRO A 205 5.24 6.73 4.79
N LEU A 206 4.70 6.92 3.58
CA LEU A 206 5.37 6.46 2.36
C LEU A 206 6.68 7.21 2.19
N THR A 207 7.74 6.50 1.88
CA THR A 207 9.07 7.12 1.74
C THR A 207 9.15 8.07 0.55
N VAL A 208 9.76 9.21 0.79
CA VAL A 208 10.13 10.20 -0.24
C VAL A 208 11.56 10.66 0.00
N THR A 209 12.23 11.17 -1.03
CA THR A 209 13.58 11.70 -0.85
C THR A 209 13.57 12.94 0.06
N PRO A 210 14.62 13.15 0.87
CA PRO A 210 14.80 14.39 1.63
C PRO A 210 14.73 15.61 0.71
N TYR A 211 14.31 16.75 1.24
CA TYR A 211 14.21 18.07 0.58
C TYR A 211 13.28 18.13 -0.62
N LEU A 212 13.56 17.42 -1.71
CA LEU A 212 12.75 17.43 -2.93
C LEU A 212 11.47 16.59 -2.82
N ARG A 213 11.34 15.75 -1.81
CA ARG A 213 10.18 14.88 -1.56
C ARG A 213 9.70 14.13 -2.81
N LEU A 214 10.68 13.68 -3.62
CA LEU A 214 10.41 12.81 -4.76
C LEU A 214 9.88 11.47 -4.26
N PRO A 215 8.87 10.90 -4.90
CA PRO A 215 8.31 9.60 -4.52
C PRO A 215 9.36 8.49 -4.52
N PHE A 216 9.34 7.64 -3.50
CA PHE A 216 10.18 6.45 -3.46
C PHE A 216 9.31 5.19 -3.33
N TYR A 217 8.60 4.87 -4.41
CA TYR A 217 7.77 3.66 -4.54
C TYR A 217 7.83 3.11 -5.96
N ALA A 218 7.43 1.85 -6.13
CA ALA A 218 7.78 1.09 -7.34
C ALA A 218 7.16 1.65 -8.62
N ASN A 219 5.88 2.03 -8.62
CA ASN A 219 5.25 2.54 -9.85
C ASN A 219 5.98 3.76 -10.42
N PHE A 220 6.42 4.69 -9.54
CA PHE A 220 7.20 5.84 -9.95
C PHE A 220 8.53 5.43 -10.60
N HIS A 221 9.24 4.49 -10.00
CA HIS A 221 10.54 4.06 -10.52
C HIS A 221 10.45 3.14 -11.75
N LEU A 222 9.35 2.38 -11.88
CA LEU A 222 9.07 1.63 -13.13
C LEU A 222 8.84 2.58 -14.32
N LEU A 223 8.18 3.72 -14.08
CA LEU A 223 7.97 4.75 -15.11
C LEU A 223 9.27 5.52 -15.44
N MET A 224 10.02 5.91 -14.41
CA MET A 224 11.23 6.75 -14.55
C MET A 224 12.50 5.94 -14.83
N GLY A 225 12.40 4.60 -14.78
CA GLY A 225 13.52 3.67 -14.99
C GLY A 225 14.38 3.41 -13.75
N GLN A 226 15.12 2.30 -13.79
CA GLN A 226 15.92 1.81 -12.66
C GLN A 226 16.93 2.84 -12.13
N LYS A 227 17.51 3.68 -13.01
CA LYS A 227 18.44 4.76 -12.60
C LYS A 227 17.80 5.76 -11.64
N SER A 228 16.50 6.02 -11.78
CA SER A 228 15.77 6.90 -10.85
C SER A 228 15.67 6.29 -9.46
N PHE A 229 15.44 4.96 -9.36
CA PHE A 229 15.50 4.25 -8.09
C PHE A 229 16.90 4.37 -7.47
N ASP A 230 17.95 4.07 -8.23
CA ASP A 230 19.32 4.09 -7.72
C ASP A 230 19.72 5.48 -7.20
N LEU A 231 19.33 6.56 -7.90
CA LEU A 231 19.58 7.93 -7.47
C LEU A 231 18.81 8.27 -6.17
N CYS A 232 17.51 8.00 -6.12
CA CYS A 232 16.70 8.25 -4.92
C CYS A 232 17.20 7.40 -3.73
N TYR A 233 17.59 6.16 -3.98
CA TYR A 233 18.12 5.25 -2.96
C TYR A 233 19.41 5.80 -2.33
N GLN A 234 20.30 6.39 -3.13
CA GLN A 234 21.52 7.04 -2.59
C GLN A 234 21.18 8.22 -1.66
N LEU A 235 20.16 9.02 -2.02
CA LEU A 235 19.68 10.13 -1.17
C LEU A 235 19.04 9.67 0.14
N LEU A 236 18.56 8.42 0.18
CA LEU A 236 17.91 7.79 1.33
C LEU A 236 18.86 6.95 2.20
N LYS A 237 20.14 6.87 1.83
CA LYS A 237 21.11 6.05 2.56
C LYS A 237 21.14 6.40 4.05
N GLY A 238 20.94 5.39 4.92
CA GLY A 238 20.90 5.57 6.37
C GLY A 238 19.59 6.15 6.94
N LYS A 239 18.58 6.41 6.09
CA LYS A 239 17.24 6.84 6.50
C LYS A 239 16.31 5.65 6.56
N PHE A 240 15.20 5.78 7.28
CA PHE A 240 14.11 4.82 7.24
C PHE A 240 13.52 4.68 5.84
N ILE A 241 13.16 3.46 5.44
CA ILE A 241 12.51 3.19 4.16
C ILE A 241 11.21 2.39 4.40
N ASN A 242 10.08 2.96 3.94
CA ASN A 242 8.85 2.25 3.63
C ASN A 242 8.71 2.17 2.12
N TYR A 243 9.03 1.01 1.53
CA TYR A 243 8.93 0.80 0.09
C TYR A 243 7.62 0.10 -0.27
N SER A 244 6.75 0.79 -0.98
CA SER A 244 5.43 0.30 -1.35
C SER A 244 5.32 0.00 -2.84
N PHE A 245 4.51 -1.01 -3.20
CA PHE A 245 4.12 -1.32 -4.56
C PHE A 245 2.78 -2.05 -4.64
N HIS A 246 2.16 -2.06 -5.81
CA HIS A 246 0.91 -2.77 -6.04
C HIS A 246 1.17 -4.11 -6.72
N ALA A 247 0.42 -5.13 -6.36
CA ALA A 247 0.57 -6.46 -6.94
C ALA A 247 0.39 -6.45 -8.48
N ILE A 248 -0.45 -5.54 -9.02
CA ILE A 248 -0.66 -5.36 -10.47
C ILE A 248 0.64 -5.09 -11.25
N GLU A 249 1.66 -4.57 -10.59
CA GLU A 249 2.93 -4.27 -11.24
C GLU A 249 3.71 -5.54 -11.63
N LEU A 250 3.34 -6.72 -11.10
CA LEU A 250 3.93 -8.02 -11.43
C LEU A 250 3.04 -8.92 -12.31
N VAL A 251 2.12 -8.32 -13.07
CA VAL A 251 1.37 -9.03 -14.11
C VAL A 251 1.78 -8.59 -15.50
N ASP A 252 1.39 -9.36 -16.51
CA ASP A 252 1.63 -9.08 -17.94
C ASP A 252 0.30 -9.15 -18.69
N LEU A 253 -0.11 -8.05 -19.29
CA LEU A 253 -1.41 -7.93 -19.93
C LEU A 253 -1.68 -9.03 -20.96
N LYS A 254 -0.67 -9.39 -21.76
CA LYS A 254 -0.80 -10.39 -22.84
C LYS A 254 -0.58 -11.81 -22.34
N LYS A 255 0.52 -12.05 -21.60
CA LYS A 255 0.87 -13.40 -21.10
C LYS A 255 -0.17 -13.94 -20.14
N ASP A 256 -0.67 -13.09 -19.27
CA ASP A 256 -1.66 -13.46 -18.24
C ASP A 256 -3.10 -13.36 -18.77
N LYS A 257 -3.28 -13.01 -20.06
CA LYS A 257 -4.58 -12.91 -20.75
C LYS A 257 -5.58 -12.01 -20.02
N LEU A 258 -5.09 -10.87 -19.51
CA LEU A 258 -5.89 -9.93 -18.73
C LEU A 258 -6.84 -9.12 -19.61
N ASP A 259 -7.84 -8.54 -18.97
CA ASP A 259 -8.79 -7.63 -19.60
C ASP A 259 -8.06 -6.44 -20.25
N GLN A 260 -8.28 -6.23 -21.56
CA GLN A 260 -7.61 -5.18 -22.33
C GLN A 260 -7.92 -3.76 -21.82
N ARG A 261 -9.02 -3.55 -21.09
CA ARG A 261 -9.35 -2.28 -20.47
C ARG A 261 -8.31 -1.85 -19.42
N LEU A 262 -7.58 -2.82 -18.84
CA LEU A 262 -6.45 -2.57 -17.92
C LEU A 262 -5.23 -1.96 -18.63
N SER A 263 -5.18 -1.94 -19.98
CA SER A 263 -4.09 -1.33 -20.74
C SER A 263 -3.83 0.14 -20.41
N LYS A 264 -4.81 0.82 -19.81
CA LYS A 264 -4.70 2.20 -19.30
C LYS A 264 -3.82 2.30 -18.03
N HIS A 265 -3.60 1.17 -17.33
CA HIS A 265 -2.80 1.19 -16.10
C HIS A 265 -1.32 1.45 -16.44
N PRO A 266 -0.68 2.42 -15.74
CA PRO A 266 0.74 2.65 -15.91
C PRO A 266 1.54 1.34 -15.73
N ASN A 267 2.60 1.18 -16.52
CA ASN A 267 3.51 0.03 -16.44
C ASN A 267 2.93 -1.36 -16.80
N ILE A 268 1.62 -1.52 -17.00
CA ILE A 268 1.06 -2.86 -17.29
C ILE A 268 1.61 -3.45 -18.61
N ASN A 269 1.91 -2.59 -19.57
CA ASN A 269 2.45 -2.96 -20.89
C ASN A 269 3.97 -3.21 -20.88
N LEU A 270 4.66 -2.96 -19.76
CA LEU A 270 6.07 -3.30 -19.63
C LEU A 270 6.23 -4.82 -19.58
N PRO A 271 7.22 -5.39 -20.31
CA PRO A 271 7.48 -6.82 -20.28
C PRO A 271 7.72 -7.34 -18.85
N LEU A 272 7.08 -8.46 -18.50
CA LEU A 272 7.14 -9.05 -17.16
C LEU A 272 8.58 -9.31 -16.69
N ASN A 273 9.44 -9.79 -17.58
CA ASN A 273 10.85 -10.05 -17.24
C ASN A 273 11.59 -8.78 -16.81
N LYS A 274 11.30 -7.64 -17.44
CA LYS A 274 11.88 -6.34 -17.01
C LYS A 274 11.37 -5.94 -15.63
N LYS A 275 10.08 -6.15 -15.37
CA LYS A 275 9.49 -5.88 -14.05
C LYS A 275 10.10 -6.77 -12.97
N ILE A 276 10.17 -8.08 -13.20
CA ILE A 276 10.80 -9.03 -12.27
C ILE A 276 12.26 -8.61 -11.99
N SER A 277 13.05 -8.34 -13.03
CA SER A 277 14.45 -7.91 -12.89
C SER A 277 14.56 -6.62 -12.07
N PHE A 278 13.67 -5.66 -12.28
CA PHE A 278 13.62 -4.43 -11.51
C PHE A 278 13.32 -4.70 -10.03
N TYR A 279 12.31 -5.53 -9.73
CA TYR A 279 11.97 -5.87 -8.34
C TYR A 279 13.07 -6.65 -7.65
N GLU A 280 13.71 -7.60 -8.35
CA GLU A 280 14.87 -8.29 -7.79
C GLU A 280 16.03 -7.33 -7.48
N HIS A 281 16.29 -6.35 -8.35
CA HIS A 281 17.28 -5.32 -8.08
C HIS A 281 16.94 -4.49 -6.83
N VAL A 282 15.71 -4.00 -6.74
CA VAL A 282 15.23 -3.20 -5.59
C VAL A 282 15.31 -3.98 -4.29
N ILE A 283 14.69 -5.17 -4.27
CA ILE A 283 14.62 -6.01 -3.07
C ILE A 283 16.01 -6.44 -2.61
N ASN A 284 16.89 -6.84 -3.54
CA ASN A 284 18.27 -7.18 -3.23
C ASN A 284 19.03 -6.02 -2.58
N LYS A 285 18.89 -4.80 -3.11
CA LYS A 285 19.54 -3.62 -2.53
C LYS A 285 19.03 -3.32 -1.13
N ILE A 286 17.73 -3.26 -0.95
CA ILE A 286 17.13 -2.93 0.35
C ILE A 286 17.49 -4.03 1.37
N SER A 287 17.31 -5.31 1.05
CA SER A 287 17.60 -6.41 1.98
C SER A 287 19.09 -6.52 2.37
N LYS A 288 19.98 -6.12 1.47
CA LYS A 288 21.43 -6.10 1.74
C LYS A 288 21.83 -4.99 2.71
N ASP A 289 21.26 -3.79 2.56
CA ASP A 289 21.74 -2.59 3.25
C ASP A 289 20.89 -2.24 4.48
N TYR A 290 19.65 -2.78 4.59
CA TYR A 290 18.69 -2.48 5.64
C TYR A 290 18.31 -3.73 6.46
N GLU A 291 17.85 -3.50 7.67
CA GLU A 291 17.15 -4.50 8.48
C GLU A 291 15.65 -4.42 8.15
N LEU A 292 15.13 -5.51 7.56
CA LEU A 292 13.78 -5.56 7.03
C LEU A 292 12.82 -6.20 8.05
N PHE A 293 11.75 -5.48 8.34
CA PHE A 293 10.64 -5.95 9.17
C PHE A 293 9.29 -5.79 8.45
N SER A 294 8.33 -6.65 8.76
CA SER A 294 6.93 -6.33 8.50
C SER A 294 6.52 -5.10 9.33
N SER A 295 5.50 -4.39 8.88
CA SER A 295 5.14 -3.10 9.48
C SER A 295 4.75 -3.22 10.96
N HIS A 296 4.06 -4.30 11.38
CA HIS A 296 3.70 -4.50 12.79
C HIS A 296 4.93 -4.68 13.68
N VAL A 297 5.94 -5.47 13.26
CA VAL A 297 7.18 -5.66 14.03
C VAL A 297 7.95 -4.36 14.14
N LEU A 298 8.00 -3.59 13.04
CA LEU A 298 8.63 -2.27 13.03
C LEU A 298 7.98 -1.33 14.05
N VAL A 299 6.64 -1.31 14.10
CA VAL A 299 5.89 -0.45 15.03
C VAL A 299 6.03 -0.94 16.48
N ASP A 300 6.04 -2.24 16.74
CA ASP A 300 6.25 -2.77 18.08
C ASP A 300 7.63 -2.36 18.63
N ASN A 301 8.67 -2.37 17.78
CA ASN A 301 9.99 -1.85 18.13
C ASN A 301 10.01 -0.32 18.36
N PHE A 302 9.15 0.43 17.67
CA PHE A 302 9.03 1.88 17.87
C PHE A 302 8.26 2.26 19.14
N LEU A 303 7.29 1.42 19.56
CA LEU A 303 6.45 1.65 20.73
C LEU A 303 7.11 1.20 22.04
N SER A 304 8.06 0.23 21.98
CA SER A 304 8.86 -0.25 23.11
C SER A 304 9.83 0.81 23.61
#